data_69dab9ba34b3a6a428fe091a80e5a10b
#
_entry.id   69dab9ba34b3a6a428fe091a80e5a10b
#
_cell.length_a   1.000
_cell.length_b   1.000
_cell.length_c   1.000
_cell.angle_alpha   90.00
_cell.angle_beta   90.00
_cell.angle_gamma   90.00
#
_symmetry.space_group_name_H-M   'P 1'
#
loop_
_entity.id
_entity.type
_entity.pdbx_description
1 polymer ?
#
loop_
_entity_poly.entity_id
_entity_poly.type
_entity_poly.pdbx_seq_one_letter_code
_entity_poly.pdbx_strand_id
1 'polypeptide(L)'
;MAGMLGSLLLAACNDSASSTSGYLGKSKTGIQAIAALGCGSCHAIPGIEWPQGRVGPSLEGFAKRGLIAGQLANTPDNLVAFLLDPPQRVPGTGMPRIAMTEQQARDIGAYLLTLQES
;
A
#
# COMPACT_ATOMS: atom_id res chain seq x y z
N MET A 1 53.50 -34.20 -5.22
CA MET A 1 52.59 -34.03 -4.12
C MET A 1 51.81 -32.75 -4.25
N ALA A 2 50.77 -32.81 -4.98
CA ALA A 2 49.97 -31.63 -5.31
C ALA A 2 48.87 -31.41 -4.28
N GLY A 3 48.91 -30.28 -3.62
CA GLY A 3 47.79 -29.80 -2.81
C GLY A 3 46.75 -29.19 -3.73
N MET A 4 45.61 -29.80 -3.83
CA MET A 4 44.49 -29.20 -4.52
C MET A 4 43.78 -28.24 -3.57
N LEU A 5 43.93 -26.95 -3.85
CA LEU A 5 43.05 -25.92 -3.27
C LEU A 5 41.75 -25.94 -4.02
N GLY A 6 40.70 -26.44 -3.37
CA GLY A 6 39.34 -26.22 -3.82
C GLY A 6 38.94 -24.80 -3.56
N SER A 7 38.81 -24.00 -4.59
CA SER A 7 38.18 -22.69 -4.51
C SER A 7 36.71 -22.88 -4.32
N LEU A 8 36.25 -22.63 -3.10
CA LEU A 8 34.82 -22.53 -2.80
C LEU A 8 34.34 -21.18 -3.29
N LEU A 9 33.72 -21.17 -4.44
CA LEU A 9 32.99 -20.01 -4.91
C LEU A 9 31.70 -19.91 -4.10
N LEU A 10 31.73 -19.06 -3.10
CA LEU A 10 30.49 -18.61 -2.49
C LEU A 10 29.75 -17.72 -3.50
N ALA A 11 28.76 -18.31 -4.15
CA ALA A 11 27.77 -17.52 -4.85
C ALA A 11 27.04 -16.73 -3.79
N ALA A 12 27.35 -15.45 -3.65
CA ALA A 12 26.54 -14.52 -2.92
C ALA A 12 25.26 -14.38 -3.72
N CYS A 13 24.16 -14.98 -3.22
CA CYS A 13 22.83 -14.63 -3.65
C CYS A 13 22.63 -13.17 -3.28
N ASN A 14 22.87 -12.31 -4.24
CA ASN A 14 22.55 -10.91 -4.10
C ASN A 14 21.04 -10.80 -4.27
N ASP A 15 20.33 -10.92 -3.17
CA ASP A 15 18.94 -10.50 -3.10
C ASP A 15 18.93 -8.98 -3.22
N SER A 16 19.08 -8.51 -4.44
CA SER A 16 18.69 -7.18 -4.80
C SER A 16 17.16 -7.15 -4.88
N ALA A 17 16.53 -7.50 -3.77
CA ALA A 17 15.13 -7.17 -3.58
C ALA A 17 15.08 -5.66 -3.57
N SER A 18 14.53 -5.15 -4.66
CA SER A 18 14.36 -3.75 -4.95
C SER A 18 13.96 -2.94 -3.72
N SER A 19 14.68 -1.88 -3.48
CA SER A 19 14.51 -0.91 -2.41
C SER A 19 13.14 -0.22 -2.35
N THR A 20 12.24 -0.48 -3.27
CA THR A 20 10.84 -0.08 -3.24
C THR A 20 9.98 -0.94 -2.32
N SER A 21 10.44 -2.13 -1.97
CA SER A 21 9.70 -3.05 -1.11
C SER A 21 9.77 -2.71 0.39
N GLY A 22 10.68 -1.81 0.79
CA GLY A 22 10.90 -1.53 2.21
C GLY A 22 9.82 -0.68 2.87
N TYR A 23 9.07 0.10 2.09
CA TYR A 23 8.08 1.03 2.63
C TYR A 23 6.66 0.47 2.61
N LEU A 24 6.31 -0.30 1.61
CA LEU A 24 5.03 -0.95 1.53
C LEU A 24 5.05 -2.29 2.27
N GLY A 25 3.91 -2.63 2.85
CA GLY A 25 3.69 -3.92 3.49
C GLY A 25 3.25 -4.99 2.50
N LYS A 26 2.38 -5.87 2.98
CA LYS A 26 1.86 -7.02 2.23
C LYS A 26 0.44 -6.75 1.73
N SER A 27 0.23 -6.82 0.43
CA SER A 27 -1.09 -6.59 -0.17
C SER A 27 -2.16 -7.56 0.33
N LYS A 28 -1.79 -8.81 0.58
CA LYS A 28 -2.72 -9.82 1.11
C LYS A 28 -3.22 -9.47 2.52
N THR A 29 -2.35 -8.96 3.37
CA THR A 29 -2.72 -8.44 4.69
C THR A 29 -3.46 -7.11 4.55
N GLY A 30 -3.14 -6.34 3.53
CA GLY A 30 -3.79 -5.06 3.25
C GLY A 30 -5.28 -5.18 2.99
N ILE A 31 -5.70 -6.14 2.18
CA ILE A 31 -7.13 -6.34 1.93
C ILE A 31 -7.87 -6.77 3.19
N GLN A 32 -7.23 -7.54 4.07
CA GLN A 32 -7.81 -7.92 5.36
C GLN A 32 -7.96 -6.70 6.28
N ALA A 33 -6.96 -5.83 6.33
CA ALA A 33 -7.02 -4.59 7.11
C ALA A 33 -8.09 -3.64 6.58
N ILE A 34 -8.22 -3.51 5.27
CA ILE A 34 -9.27 -2.72 4.62
C ILE A 34 -10.66 -3.19 5.07
N ALA A 35 -10.89 -4.49 5.07
CA ALA A 35 -12.14 -5.08 5.52
C ALA A 35 -12.37 -4.82 7.02
N ALA A 36 -11.37 -5.05 7.85
CA ALA A 36 -11.48 -4.91 9.31
C ALA A 36 -11.70 -3.45 9.74
N LEU A 37 -11.07 -2.49 9.07
CA LEU A 37 -11.18 -1.07 9.39
C LEU A 37 -12.41 -0.39 8.77
N GLY A 38 -13.19 -1.10 7.97
CA GLY A 38 -14.45 -0.59 7.42
C GLY A 38 -14.28 0.45 6.30
N CYS A 39 -13.19 0.40 5.56
CA CYS A 39 -12.96 1.32 4.43
C CYS A 39 -14.07 1.25 3.40
N GLY A 40 -14.67 0.09 3.20
CA GLY A 40 -15.82 -0.12 2.32
C GLY A 40 -17.08 0.62 2.74
N SER A 41 -17.17 1.12 3.97
CA SER A 41 -18.32 1.94 4.41
C SER A 41 -18.42 3.25 3.64
N CYS A 42 -17.28 3.77 3.14
CA CYS A 42 -17.23 5.02 2.38
C CYS A 42 -16.79 4.82 0.93
N HIS A 43 -16.07 3.75 0.63
CA HIS A 43 -15.49 3.51 -0.69
C HIS A 43 -15.99 2.22 -1.31
N ALA A 44 -16.18 2.24 -2.62
CA ALA A 44 -16.24 1.01 -3.41
C ALA A 44 -14.81 0.55 -3.68
N ILE A 45 -14.45 -0.65 -3.25
CA ILE A 45 -13.08 -1.14 -3.30
C ILE A 45 -13.07 -2.51 -3.98
N PRO A 46 -12.34 -2.68 -5.10
CA PRO A 46 -12.16 -3.99 -5.71
C PRO A 46 -11.62 -4.99 -4.69
N GLY A 47 -12.24 -6.15 -4.61
CA GLY A 47 -11.92 -7.19 -3.62
C GLY A 47 -12.75 -7.13 -2.33
N ILE A 48 -13.51 -6.08 -2.11
CA ILE A 48 -14.50 -5.96 -1.03
C ILE A 48 -15.89 -6.01 -1.66
N GLU A 49 -16.63 -7.09 -1.39
CA GLU A 49 -17.97 -7.26 -1.96
C GLU A 49 -19.00 -6.33 -1.29
N TRP A 50 -18.89 -6.20 0.04
CA TRP A 50 -19.82 -5.39 0.81
C TRP A 50 -19.19 -4.94 2.13
N PRO A 51 -19.45 -3.70 2.59
CA PRO A 51 -20.21 -2.66 1.90
C PRO A 51 -19.43 -2.02 0.75
N GLN A 52 -20.18 -1.37 -0.16
CA GLN A 52 -19.61 -0.56 -1.23
C GLN A 52 -20.14 0.87 -1.11
N GLY A 53 -19.48 1.65 -0.27
CA GLY A 53 -19.87 3.01 0.03
C GLY A 53 -19.68 3.97 -1.13
N ARG A 54 -20.39 5.10 -1.06
CA ARG A 54 -20.35 6.16 -2.08
C ARG A 54 -19.97 7.53 -1.51
N VAL A 55 -19.67 7.58 -0.21
CA VAL A 55 -19.26 8.83 0.44
C VAL A 55 -17.92 9.30 -0.11
N GLY A 56 -16.97 8.38 -0.21
CA GLY A 56 -15.69 8.62 -0.87
C GLY A 56 -15.69 8.12 -2.32
N PRO A 57 -14.66 8.46 -3.11
CA PRO A 57 -14.57 7.97 -4.47
C PRO A 57 -14.33 6.46 -4.51
N SER A 58 -14.75 5.82 -5.61
CA SER A 58 -14.36 4.44 -5.89
C SER A 58 -12.84 4.34 -5.95
N LEU A 59 -12.28 3.29 -5.37
CA LEU A 59 -10.84 3.03 -5.42
C LEU A 59 -10.42 2.13 -6.58
N GLU A 60 -11.35 1.84 -7.49
CA GLU A 60 -11.05 1.15 -8.74
C GLU A 60 -9.97 1.91 -9.51
N GLY A 61 -8.96 1.20 -10.00
CA GLY A 61 -7.86 1.81 -10.75
C GLY A 61 -6.96 2.74 -9.93
N PHE A 62 -6.98 2.63 -8.61
CA PHE A 62 -6.28 3.55 -7.72
C PHE A 62 -4.78 3.71 -8.06
N ALA A 63 -4.12 2.62 -8.43
CA ALA A 63 -2.68 2.65 -8.75
C ALA A 63 -2.35 3.52 -9.97
N LYS A 64 -3.32 3.78 -10.83
CA LYS A 64 -3.13 4.64 -12.01
C LYS A 64 -3.36 6.12 -11.75
N ARG A 65 -3.84 6.49 -10.57
CA ARG A 65 -4.06 7.89 -10.23
C ARG A 65 -2.75 8.59 -9.96
N GLY A 66 -2.59 9.78 -10.53
CA GLY A 66 -1.42 10.59 -10.27
C GLY A 66 -1.44 11.29 -8.92
N LEU A 67 -2.65 11.50 -8.35
CA LEU A 67 -2.84 12.24 -7.12
C LEU A 67 -3.72 11.47 -6.12
N ILE A 68 -3.37 11.62 -4.84
CA ILE A 68 -4.18 11.20 -3.71
C ILE A 68 -5.04 12.39 -3.30
N ALA A 69 -6.35 12.17 -3.15
CA ALA A 69 -7.30 13.22 -2.75
C ALA A 69 -7.18 14.51 -3.60
N GLY A 70 -6.73 14.38 -4.83
CA GLY A 70 -6.56 15.51 -5.74
C GLY A 70 -5.39 16.46 -5.44
N GLN A 71 -4.58 16.17 -4.44
CA GLN A 71 -3.55 17.11 -3.96
C GLN A 71 -2.15 16.52 -3.80
N LEU A 72 -2.01 15.31 -3.27
CA LEU A 72 -0.71 14.69 -3.03
C LEU A 72 -0.31 13.80 -4.20
N ALA A 73 0.97 13.81 -4.57
CA ALA A 73 1.48 12.83 -5.52
C ALA A 73 1.24 11.41 -4.99
N ASN A 74 0.74 10.52 -5.85
CA ASN A 74 0.45 9.13 -5.46
C ASN A 74 1.73 8.30 -5.41
N THR A 75 2.49 8.51 -4.36
CA THR A 75 3.68 7.73 -4.04
C THR A 75 3.40 6.84 -2.83
N PRO A 76 4.13 5.73 -2.64
CA PRO A 76 3.99 4.91 -1.44
C PRO A 76 4.09 5.70 -0.14
N ASP A 77 5.06 6.59 -0.03
CA ASP A 77 5.28 7.41 1.17
C ASP A 77 4.09 8.33 1.45
N ASN A 78 3.62 9.03 0.44
CA ASN A 78 2.48 9.93 0.59
C ASN A 78 1.19 9.16 0.90
N LEU A 79 1.02 8.00 0.29
CA LEU A 79 -0.16 7.18 0.53
C LEU A 79 -0.22 6.70 1.98
N VAL A 80 0.88 6.18 2.51
CA VAL A 80 0.94 5.74 3.91
C VAL A 80 0.70 6.91 4.86
N ALA A 81 1.34 8.04 4.61
CA ALA A 81 1.15 9.24 5.42
C ALA A 81 -0.30 9.75 5.39
N PHE A 82 -0.93 9.73 4.22
CA PHE A 82 -2.35 10.11 4.06
C PHE A 82 -3.27 9.15 4.82
N LEU A 83 -3.06 7.84 4.70
CA LEU A 83 -3.87 6.85 5.40
C LEU A 83 -3.81 7.00 6.92
N LEU A 84 -2.65 7.38 7.44
CA LEU A 84 -2.47 7.58 8.89
C LEU A 84 -3.19 8.81 9.43
N ASP A 85 -3.23 9.89 8.65
CA ASP A 85 -3.89 11.13 9.06
C ASP A 85 -4.31 11.95 7.84
N PRO A 86 -5.47 11.63 7.24
CA PRO A 86 -5.91 12.33 6.04
C PRO A 86 -6.06 13.85 6.22
N PRO A 87 -6.71 14.36 7.29
CA PRO A 87 -6.89 15.81 7.44
C PRO A 87 -5.59 16.58 7.61
N GLN A 88 -4.55 15.96 8.16
CA GLN A 88 -3.24 16.61 8.31
C GLN A 88 -2.55 16.75 6.94
N ARG A 89 -2.65 15.73 6.11
CA ARG A 89 -1.96 15.72 4.81
C ARG A 89 -2.70 16.50 3.75
N VAL A 90 -4.02 16.46 3.80
CA VAL A 90 -4.90 17.16 2.86
C VAL A 90 -5.95 17.91 3.67
N PRO A 91 -5.64 19.13 4.13
CA PRO A 91 -6.62 19.95 4.84
C PRO A 91 -7.88 20.14 4.01
N GLY A 92 -9.04 19.95 4.62
CA GLY A 92 -10.33 20.06 3.95
C GLY A 92 -10.83 18.77 3.31
N THR A 93 -10.04 17.68 3.35
CA THR A 93 -10.55 16.38 2.89
C THR A 93 -11.73 15.92 3.74
N GLY A 94 -12.70 15.27 3.10
CA GLY A 94 -13.81 14.64 3.81
C GLY A 94 -13.46 13.31 4.48
N MET A 95 -12.31 12.74 4.18
CA MET A 95 -11.88 11.48 4.79
C MET A 95 -11.41 11.73 6.23
N PRO A 96 -12.05 11.09 7.22
CA PRO A 96 -11.65 11.27 8.61
C PRO A 96 -10.40 10.44 8.94
N ARG A 97 -9.78 10.78 10.06
CA ARG A 97 -8.74 9.93 10.62
C ARG A 97 -9.35 8.63 11.13
N ILE A 98 -8.81 7.51 10.67
CA ILE A 98 -9.19 6.17 11.11
C ILE A 98 -8.01 5.62 11.90
N ALA A 99 -8.26 5.15 13.12
CA ALA A 99 -7.22 4.59 13.96
C ALA A 99 -6.66 3.31 13.31
N MET A 100 -5.38 3.33 12.98
CA MET A 100 -4.66 2.19 12.43
C MET A 100 -3.19 2.28 12.80
N THR A 101 -2.52 1.14 12.78
CA THR A 101 -1.07 1.09 12.95
C THR A 101 -0.38 1.51 11.66
N GLU A 102 0.88 1.91 11.78
CA GLU A 102 1.71 2.20 10.60
C GLU A 102 1.84 0.96 9.69
N GLN A 103 1.94 -0.24 10.28
CA GLN A 103 2.01 -1.47 9.50
C GLN A 103 0.71 -1.72 8.72
N GLN A 104 -0.44 -1.47 9.34
CA GLN A 104 -1.72 -1.57 8.63
C GLN A 104 -1.79 -0.58 7.47
N ALA A 105 -1.34 0.66 7.66
CA ALA A 105 -1.30 1.65 6.59
C ALA A 105 -0.39 1.21 5.43
N ARG A 106 0.76 0.64 5.74
CA ARG A 106 1.67 0.09 4.72
C ARG A 106 1.07 -1.09 3.96
N ASP A 107 0.40 -1.99 4.66
CA ASP A 107 -0.26 -3.14 4.04
C ASP A 107 -1.42 -2.69 3.15
N ILE A 108 -2.22 -1.74 3.63
CA ILE A 108 -3.32 -1.15 2.85
C ILE A 108 -2.77 -0.47 1.60
N GLY A 109 -1.73 0.33 1.75
CA GLY A 109 -1.07 0.99 0.62
C GLY A 109 -0.57 -0.01 -0.41
N ALA A 110 0.02 -1.12 0.03
CA ALA A 110 0.47 -2.20 -0.85
C ALA A 110 -0.68 -2.78 -1.66
N TYR A 111 -1.84 -3.01 -1.03
CA TYR A 111 -3.02 -3.52 -1.74
C TYR A 111 -3.56 -2.49 -2.73
N LEU A 112 -3.74 -1.25 -2.31
CA LEU A 112 -4.28 -0.20 -3.19
C LEU A 112 -3.42 0.01 -4.43
N LEU A 113 -2.11 -0.11 -4.31
CA LEU A 113 -1.20 0.04 -5.44
C LEU A 113 -1.16 -1.19 -6.36
N THR A 114 -1.88 -2.26 -6.04
CA THR A 114 -2.15 -3.35 -6.99
C THR A 114 -3.33 -3.07 -7.90
N LEU A 115 -4.17 -2.07 -7.60
CA LEU A 115 -5.41 -1.79 -8.31
C LEU A 115 -5.13 -1.02 -9.61
N GLN A 116 -4.78 -1.76 -10.66
CA GLN A 116 -4.41 -1.22 -11.97
C GLN A 116 -5.59 -1.08 -12.94
N GLU A 117 -6.64 -1.85 -12.73
CA GLU A 117 -7.81 -1.86 -13.59
C GLU A 117 -8.79 -0.73 -13.24
N SER A 118 -9.37 -0.14 -14.23
CA SER A 118 -10.45 0.85 -14.11
C SER A 118 -11.74 0.30 -14.68
#